data_a2d888e075df0090febec38b902d7913
#
_entry.id   a2d888e075df0090febec38b902d7913
#
_cell.length_a   1.000
_cell.length_b   1.000
_cell.length_c   1.000
_cell.angle_alpha   90.00
_cell.angle_beta   90.00
_cell.angle_gamma   90.00
#
_symmetry.space_group_name_H-M   'P 1'
#
loop_
_entity.id
_entity.type
_entity.pdbx_description
1 polymer ?
#
loop_
_entity_poly.entity_id
_entity_poly.type
_entity_poly.pdbx_seq_one_letter_code
_entity_poly.pdbx_strand_id
1 'polypeptide(L)'
;SVEEPDVLKVELKETPVSVSDFFSKVEVIPLETSDSCLLARILRVRVSGDTTYILTQDYPTFRHITLMAFDKKGNYLRSIGRVGQGPGEYSQVYDAVISEQRNRVYMLSPFGSMYTYRLDGSFIDRKILPQKMNFQEIGLTPDGDLLTWSAQNKDDGACIMRLDADSAKLINEFWSDDFWLNWACRDMFYSYQGKAYFAPAFYEEVYELTSDSFRVAYRWDMGEQNINIAQYHFNSNPDTRREEDRRLNEYRETGKIAFNFTNQYQNGKYYYAQLLSLASKPKWKYTNLFYRKKDGAVFYFEKTREGIRI
;
A
#
# COMPACT_ATOMS: atom_id res chain seq x y z
N SER A 1 -29.34 -9.82 -4.17
CA SER A 1 -28.92 -10.14 -2.78
C SER A 1 -27.54 -9.54 -2.58
N VAL A 2 -27.39 -8.71 -1.55
CA VAL A 2 -26.08 -8.24 -1.13
C VAL A 2 -25.37 -9.46 -0.54
N GLU A 3 -24.29 -9.92 -1.16
CA GLU A 3 -23.45 -10.99 -0.62
C GLU A 3 -22.88 -10.52 0.72
N GLU A 4 -23.06 -11.30 1.77
CA GLU A 4 -22.42 -11.03 3.05
C GLU A 4 -20.89 -11.17 2.88
N PRO A 5 -20.08 -10.31 3.52
CA PRO A 5 -18.65 -10.38 3.42
C PRO A 5 -18.11 -11.66 4.08
N ASP A 6 -17.07 -12.24 3.49
CA ASP A 6 -16.35 -13.35 4.09
C ASP A 6 -15.74 -12.94 5.44
N VAL A 7 -15.97 -13.71 6.49
CA VAL A 7 -15.34 -13.51 7.80
C VAL A 7 -14.21 -14.52 7.98
N LEU A 8 -12.98 -14.00 7.98
CA LEU A 8 -11.75 -14.78 8.11
C LEU A 8 -11.38 -14.90 9.58
N LYS A 9 -11.85 -15.96 10.24
CA LYS A 9 -11.53 -16.23 11.65
C LYS A 9 -10.08 -16.63 11.79
N VAL A 10 -9.32 -15.86 12.55
CA VAL A 10 -7.87 -16.01 12.72
C VAL A 10 -7.50 -16.13 14.18
N GLU A 11 -6.76 -17.19 14.51
CA GLU A 11 -6.00 -17.29 15.74
C GLU A 11 -4.53 -17.00 15.43
N LEU A 12 -3.96 -15.96 16.06
CA LEU A 12 -2.57 -15.55 15.87
C LEU A 12 -1.63 -16.46 16.69
N LYS A 13 -1.53 -17.69 16.27
CA LYS A 13 -0.62 -18.70 16.82
C LYS A 13 0.47 -19.00 15.82
N GLU A 14 1.72 -18.89 16.26
CA GLU A 14 2.86 -19.14 15.39
C GLU A 14 2.82 -20.56 14.79
N THR A 15 2.90 -20.61 13.47
CA THR A 15 2.82 -21.84 12.68
C THR A 15 4.19 -22.09 12.02
N PRO A 16 4.85 -23.22 12.32
CA PRO A 16 6.09 -23.57 11.61
C PRO A 16 5.79 -23.93 10.15
N VAL A 17 6.30 -23.12 9.24
CA VAL A 17 6.08 -23.27 7.79
C VAL A 17 7.41 -23.34 7.03
N SER A 18 7.37 -23.99 5.87
CA SER A 18 8.46 -23.99 4.90
C SER A 18 8.08 -23.10 3.69
N VAL A 19 9.06 -22.57 2.99
CA VAL A 19 8.83 -21.83 1.74
C VAL A 19 8.00 -22.64 0.75
N SER A 20 8.27 -23.95 0.68
CA SER A 20 7.55 -24.88 -0.22
C SER A 20 6.06 -25.06 0.12
N ASP A 21 5.60 -24.65 1.30
CA ASP A 21 4.18 -24.70 1.66
C ASP A 21 3.36 -23.69 0.84
N PHE A 22 4.00 -22.61 0.37
CA PHE A 22 3.35 -21.54 -0.37
C PHE A 22 3.84 -21.40 -1.81
N PHE A 23 5.11 -21.66 -2.07
CA PHE A 23 5.77 -21.40 -3.35
C PHE A 23 6.36 -22.68 -3.95
N SER A 24 6.05 -22.94 -5.21
CA SER A 24 6.64 -24.06 -5.97
C SER A 24 8.07 -23.76 -6.43
N LYS A 25 8.43 -22.49 -6.56
CA LYS A 25 9.75 -22.01 -6.97
C LYS A 25 10.05 -20.67 -6.31
N VAL A 26 11.30 -20.50 -5.88
CA VAL A 26 11.87 -19.22 -5.47
C VAL A 26 13.05 -18.92 -6.36
N GLU A 27 13.14 -17.72 -6.87
CA GLU A 27 14.23 -17.23 -7.70
C GLU A 27 14.82 -15.97 -7.09
N VAL A 28 16.14 -15.90 -7.01
CA VAL A 28 16.87 -14.71 -6.53
C VAL A 28 17.46 -14.00 -7.74
N ILE A 29 17.03 -12.78 -7.97
CA ILE A 29 17.51 -11.94 -9.06
C ILE A 29 18.36 -10.82 -8.46
N PRO A 30 19.69 -10.85 -8.63
CA PRO A 30 20.54 -9.75 -8.18
C PRO A 30 20.30 -8.53 -9.07
N LEU A 31 20.11 -7.38 -8.43
CA LEU A 31 19.95 -6.11 -9.16
C LEU A 31 21.31 -5.48 -9.42
N GLU A 32 21.48 -4.94 -10.62
CA GLU A 32 22.66 -4.13 -10.97
C GLU A 32 22.83 -3.01 -9.94
N THR A 33 24.10 -2.79 -9.55
CA THR A 33 24.48 -1.72 -8.64
C THR A 33 25.59 -0.90 -9.27
N SER A 34 25.31 0.35 -9.58
CA SER A 34 26.24 1.32 -10.12
C SER A 34 25.90 2.72 -9.64
N ASP A 35 26.73 3.70 -9.94
CA ASP A 35 26.44 5.11 -9.58
C ASP A 35 25.13 5.62 -10.22
N SER A 36 24.70 5.01 -11.30
CA SER A 36 23.46 5.37 -12.02
C SER A 36 22.19 4.73 -11.43
N CYS A 37 22.32 3.66 -10.63
CA CYS A 37 21.21 2.87 -10.12
C CYS A 37 21.42 2.41 -8.67
N LEU A 38 21.97 3.28 -7.84
CA LEU A 38 22.13 2.99 -6.42
C LEU A 38 20.76 2.97 -5.71
N LEU A 39 20.39 1.80 -5.20
CA LEU A 39 19.21 1.63 -4.37
C LEU A 39 19.59 1.85 -2.91
N ALA A 40 19.03 2.88 -2.27
CA ALA A 40 19.27 3.14 -0.86
C ALA A 40 18.15 2.55 0.02
N ARG A 41 16.97 3.17 0.05
CA ARG A 41 15.82 2.66 0.76
C ARG A 41 14.73 2.27 -0.23
N ILE A 42 14.47 0.99 -0.38
CA ILE A 42 13.38 0.50 -1.22
C ILE A 42 12.05 0.78 -0.50
N LEU A 43 11.19 1.51 -1.17
CA LEU A 43 9.87 1.86 -0.67
C LEU A 43 8.80 0.93 -1.24
N ARG A 44 8.89 0.64 -2.54
CA ARG A 44 7.94 -0.22 -3.26
C ARG A 44 8.61 -0.95 -4.41
N VAL A 45 8.10 -2.11 -4.70
CA VAL A 45 8.45 -2.90 -5.89
C VAL A 45 7.17 -3.16 -6.67
N ARG A 46 7.19 -2.86 -7.96
CA ARG A 46 6.09 -3.14 -8.89
C ARG A 46 6.65 -3.97 -10.05
N VAL A 47 6.03 -5.09 -10.34
CA VAL A 47 6.39 -5.91 -11.49
C VAL A 47 5.32 -5.73 -12.55
N SER A 48 5.75 -5.43 -13.76
CA SER A 48 4.89 -5.24 -14.91
C SER A 48 5.57 -5.86 -16.12
N GLY A 49 4.98 -6.93 -16.67
CA GLY A 49 5.61 -7.74 -17.70
C GLY A 49 6.98 -8.27 -17.27
N ASP A 50 7.98 -8.04 -18.11
CA ASP A 50 9.38 -8.41 -17.86
C ASP A 50 10.19 -7.30 -17.11
N THR A 51 9.52 -6.26 -16.61
CA THR A 51 10.16 -5.11 -15.97
C THR A 51 9.80 -5.02 -14.50
N THR A 52 10.82 -4.85 -13.67
CA THR A 52 10.68 -4.54 -12.24
C THR A 52 10.92 -3.06 -12.02
N TYR A 53 9.92 -2.36 -11.50
CA TYR A 53 9.99 -0.96 -11.13
C TYR A 53 10.19 -0.84 -9.63
N ILE A 54 11.21 -0.09 -9.22
CA ILE A 54 11.58 0.09 -7.82
C ILE A 54 11.50 1.56 -7.45
N LEU A 55 10.59 1.88 -6.54
CA LEU A 55 10.51 3.18 -5.92
C LEU A 55 11.50 3.20 -4.75
N THR A 56 12.52 4.04 -4.86
CA THR A 56 13.60 4.13 -3.87
C THR A 56 13.77 5.56 -3.37
N GLN A 57 14.15 5.68 -2.10
CA GLN A 57 14.42 6.96 -1.45
C GLN A 57 15.92 7.11 -1.22
N ASP A 58 16.45 8.29 -1.48
CA ASP A 58 17.88 8.60 -1.32
C ASP A 58 18.36 8.51 0.15
N TYR A 59 19.65 8.29 0.32
CA TYR A 59 20.33 8.25 1.61
C TYR A 59 21.59 9.14 1.55
N PRO A 60 21.94 9.89 2.58
CA PRO A 60 21.30 9.95 3.91
C PRO A 60 20.19 10.99 4.04
N THR A 61 19.84 11.69 2.98
CA THR A 61 18.94 12.86 3.09
C THR A 61 17.47 12.47 3.25
N PHE A 62 17.04 11.32 2.71
CA PHE A 62 15.66 10.85 2.70
C PHE A 62 14.67 11.86 2.11
N ARG A 63 15.13 12.73 1.21
CA ARG A 63 14.31 13.83 0.64
C ARG A 63 13.71 13.48 -0.70
N HIS A 64 14.45 12.70 -1.50
CA HIS A 64 14.06 12.45 -2.88
C HIS A 64 13.68 10.99 -3.07
N ILE A 65 12.60 10.79 -3.77
CA ILE A 65 12.11 9.48 -4.18
C ILE A 65 12.22 9.40 -5.69
N THR A 66 12.80 8.32 -6.19
CA THR A 66 12.98 8.05 -7.61
C THR A 66 12.40 6.70 -7.98
N LEU A 67 11.95 6.56 -9.22
CA LEU A 67 11.45 5.30 -9.78
C LEU A 67 12.48 4.77 -10.78
N MET A 68 13.02 3.59 -10.52
CA MET A 68 14.01 2.91 -11.37
C MET A 68 13.40 1.65 -11.97
N ALA A 69 13.72 1.37 -13.23
CA ALA A 69 13.28 0.19 -13.96
C ALA A 69 14.45 -0.77 -14.21
N PHE A 70 14.21 -2.05 -13.96
CA PHE A 70 15.16 -3.14 -14.18
C PHE A 70 14.51 -4.22 -15.04
N ASP A 71 15.32 -4.90 -15.87
CA ASP A 71 14.83 -6.04 -16.63
C ASP A 71 14.66 -7.29 -15.75
N LYS A 72 14.14 -8.38 -16.33
CA LYS A 72 13.94 -9.65 -15.63
C LYS A 72 15.22 -10.35 -15.16
N LYS A 73 16.39 -9.90 -15.59
CA LYS A 73 17.69 -10.39 -15.13
C LYS A 73 18.29 -9.50 -14.05
N GLY A 74 17.63 -8.37 -13.73
CA GLY A 74 18.10 -7.40 -12.77
C GLY A 74 19.03 -6.32 -13.33
N ASN A 75 19.18 -6.23 -14.65
CA ASN A 75 19.98 -5.16 -15.25
C ASN A 75 19.20 -3.84 -15.23
N TYR A 76 19.87 -2.75 -14.90
CA TYR A 76 19.27 -1.41 -14.91
C TYR A 76 18.90 -0.99 -16.33
N LEU A 77 17.68 -0.56 -16.50
CA LEU A 77 17.17 -0.06 -17.78
C LEU A 77 17.18 1.47 -17.83
N ARG A 78 16.56 2.10 -16.85
CA ARG A 78 16.38 3.57 -16.78
C ARG A 78 15.76 4.02 -15.49
N SER A 79 15.83 5.32 -15.23
CA SER A 79 14.94 6.00 -14.28
C SER A 79 13.73 6.59 -15.02
N ILE A 80 12.59 6.66 -14.34
CA ILE A 80 11.37 7.30 -14.85
C ILE A 80 11.28 8.70 -14.23
N GLY A 81 11.45 9.71 -15.07
CA GLY A 81 11.59 11.08 -14.60
C GLY A 81 12.85 11.32 -13.77
N ARG A 82 12.99 12.49 -13.22
CA ARG A 82 14.05 12.86 -12.28
C ARG A 82 13.66 14.01 -11.37
N VAL A 83 14.34 14.14 -10.27
CA VAL A 83 14.17 15.27 -9.36
C VAL A 83 14.76 16.54 -9.97
N GLY A 84 13.98 17.63 -10.00
CA GLY A 84 14.41 18.91 -10.56
C GLY A 84 13.26 19.90 -10.74
N GLN A 85 13.50 20.94 -11.54
CA GLN A 85 12.57 22.03 -11.82
C GLN A 85 12.28 22.22 -13.32
N GLY A 86 12.91 21.42 -14.18
CA GLY A 86 12.76 21.48 -15.62
C GLY A 86 11.51 20.76 -16.13
N PRO A 87 11.24 20.86 -17.44
CA PRO A 87 10.15 20.13 -18.07
C PRO A 87 10.32 18.62 -17.88
N GLY A 88 9.28 17.96 -17.37
CA GLY A 88 9.33 16.52 -17.08
C GLY A 88 10.14 16.14 -15.84
N GLU A 89 10.52 17.12 -15.03
CA GLU A 89 11.12 16.90 -13.70
C GLU A 89 10.08 17.14 -12.61
N TYR A 90 10.30 16.51 -11.46
CA TYR A 90 9.42 16.66 -10.29
C TYR A 90 10.24 17.08 -9.06
N SER A 91 9.63 17.86 -8.19
CA SER A 91 10.26 18.21 -6.90
C SER A 91 10.17 17.08 -5.90
N GLN A 92 9.03 16.38 -5.87
CA GLN A 92 8.76 15.26 -4.98
C GLN A 92 7.63 14.39 -5.51
N VAL A 93 7.79 13.08 -5.37
CA VAL A 93 6.77 12.07 -5.61
C VAL A 93 6.74 11.11 -4.43
N TYR A 94 5.57 10.50 -4.16
CA TYR A 94 5.41 9.56 -3.06
C TYR A 94 5.09 8.16 -3.53
N ASP A 95 4.41 8.03 -4.67
CA ASP A 95 4.00 6.74 -5.21
C ASP A 95 3.90 6.76 -6.72
N ALA A 96 3.86 5.57 -7.29
CA ALA A 96 3.73 5.37 -8.73
C ALA A 96 2.96 4.09 -9.06
N VAL A 97 2.20 4.13 -10.15
CA VAL A 97 1.57 2.95 -10.74
C VAL A 97 1.90 2.85 -12.22
N ILE A 98 1.92 1.61 -12.70
CA ILE A 98 2.29 1.25 -14.06
C ILE A 98 1.05 0.69 -14.77
N SER A 99 0.72 1.23 -15.94
CA SER A 99 -0.31 0.71 -16.83
C SER A 99 0.32 0.29 -18.17
N GLU A 100 0.53 -1.01 -18.34
CA GLU A 100 1.01 -1.56 -19.62
C GLU A 100 0.00 -1.31 -20.75
N GLN A 101 -1.27 -1.55 -20.46
CA GLN A 101 -2.35 -1.36 -21.43
C GLN A 101 -2.35 0.04 -22.05
N ARG A 102 -2.03 1.06 -21.26
CA ARG A 102 -1.98 2.46 -21.71
C ARG A 102 -0.57 2.92 -22.11
N ASN A 103 0.46 2.10 -21.92
CA ASN A 103 1.87 2.48 -22.03
C ASN A 103 2.17 3.73 -21.18
N ARG A 104 1.81 3.69 -19.88
CA ARG A 104 1.92 4.82 -18.95
C ARG A 104 2.51 4.42 -17.60
N VAL A 105 3.26 5.37 -17.04
CA VAL A 105 3.63 5.42 -15.63
C VAL A 105 3.05 6.70 -15.06
N TYR A 106 2.25 6.58 -14.01
CA TYR A 106 1.68 7.71 -13.29
C TYR A 106 2.41 7.85 -11.96
N MET A 107 3.01 9.02 -11.71
CA MET A 107 3.75 9.31 -10.50
C MET A 107 3.04 10.41 -9.71
N LEU A 108 2.69 10.11 -8.47
CA LEU A 108 1.89 10.95 -7.60
C LEU A 108 2.77 11.84 -6.73
N SER A 109 2.58 13.15 -6.82
CA SER A 109 3.17 14.12 -5.89
C SER A 109 2.25 14.34 -4.68
N PRO A 110 2.79 14.47 -3.46
CA PRO A 110 2.00 14.77 -2.28
C PRO A 110 1.31 16.15 -2.35
N PHE A 111 1.78 17.03 -3.23
CA PHE A 111 1.31 18.41 -3.36
C PHE A 111 0.23 18.59 -4.45
N GLY A 112 -0.45 17.54 -4.83
CA GLY A 112 -1.57 17.62 -5.78
C GLY A 112 -1.17 17.70 -7.24
N SER A 113 -0.07 17.08 -7.62
CA SER A 113 0.32 16.90 -9.01
C SER A 113 0.49 15.43 -9.37
N MET A 114 0.15 15.10 -10.60
CA MET A 114 0.44 13.81 -11.19
C MET A 114 1.32 14.01 -12.43
N TYR A 115 2.45 13.30 -12.46
CA TYR A 115 3.36 13.30 -13.59
C TYR A 115 3.15 12.02 -14.39
N THR A 116 2.99 12.15 -15.70
CA THR A 116 2.76 11.01 -16.59
C THR A 116 3.93 10.83 -17.53
N TYR A 117 4.42 9.59 -17.59
CA TYR A 117 5.49 9.17 -18.49
C TYR A 117 5.05 7.97 -19.31
N ARG A 118 5.74 7.68 -20.41
CA ARG A 118 5.67 6.37 -21.07
C ARG A 118 6.54 5.35 -20.33
N LEU A 119 6.37 4.07 -20.66
CA LEU A 119 7.20 3.00 -20.09
C LEU A 119 8.68 3.12 -20.48
N ASP A 120 8.98 3.80 -21.58
CA ASP A 120 10.36 4.12 -22.01
C ASP A 120 11.00 5.28 -21.22
N GLY A 121 10.26 5.90 -20.30
CA GLY A 121 10.70 7.01 -19.47
C GLY A 121 10.46 8.40 -20.09
N SER A 122 9.94 8.48 -21.31
CA SER A 122 9.65 9.78 -21.95
C SER A 122 8.46 10.47 -21.25
N PHE A 123 8.64 11.77 -20.96
CA PHE A 123 7.65 12.58 -20.30
C PHE A 123 6.46 12.87 -21.23
N ILE A 124 5.26 12.84 -20.70
CA ILE A 124 4.02 13.15 -21.42
C ILE A 124 3.46 14.48 -20.93
N ASP A 125 3.07 14.54 -19.66
CA ASP A 125 2.46 15.72 -19.07
C ASP A 125 2.54 15.75 -17.54
N ARG A 126 2.17 16.88 -16.98
CA ARG A 126 1.89 17.08 -15.57
C ARG A 126 0.46 17.60 -15.42
N LYS A 127 -0.32 16.94 -14.58
CA LYS A 127 -1.69 17.36 -14.28
C LYS A 127 -1.80 17.83 -12.82
N ILE A 128 -2.64 18.84 -12.61
CA ILE A 128 -3.02 19.29 -11.27
C ILE A 128 -4.26 18.51 -10.86
N LEU A 129 -4.19 17.91 -9.68
CA LEU A 129 -5.28 17.13 -9.12
C LEU A 129 -6.33 18.03 -8.46
N PRO A 130 -7.58 17.58 -8.36
CA PRO A 130 -8.67 18.37 -7.75
C PRO A 130 -8.37 18.82 -6.32
N GLN A 131 -7.67 17.99 -5.56
CA GLN A 131 -7.22 18.28 -4.19
C GLN A 131 -5.72 18.60 -4.18
N LYS A 132 -5.28 19.50 -3.31
CA LYS A 132 -3.93 20.09 -3.41
C LYS A 132 -2.89 19.50 -2.46
N MET A 133 -3.24 18.67 -1.47
CA MET A 133 -2.30 18.29 -0.40
C MET A 133 -2.49 16.86 0.12
N ASN A 134 -1.41 16.31 0.67
CA ASN A 134 -1.35 15.05 1.44
C ASN A 134 -1.65 13.77 0.66
N PHE A 135 -1.45 13.77 -0.66
CA PHE A 135 -1.51 12.53 -1.44
C PHE A 135 -0.40 11.58 -1.05
N GLN A 136 -0.74 10.34 -0.72
CA GLN A 136 0.18 9.35 -0.20
C GLN A 136 0.29 8.11 -1.11
N GLU A 137 -0.78 7.75 -1.80
CA GLU A 137 -0.85 6.52 -2.56
C GLU A 137 -1.70 6.65 -3.81
N ILE A 138 -1.31 5.91 -4.84
CA ILE A 138 -2.02 5.80 -6.10
C ILE A 138 -2.23 4.33 -6.47
N GLY A 139 -3.42 3.99 -6.93
CA GLY A 139 -3.80 2.68 -7.45
C GLY A 139 -4.41 2.79 -8.85
N LEU A 140 -4.61 1.64 -9.49
CA LEU A 140 -5.33 1.51 -10.75
C LEU A 140 -6.58 0.67 -10.54
N THR A 141 -7.69 1.10 -11.13
CA THR A 141 -8.85 0.25 -11.32
C THR A 141 -8.63 -0.70 -12.50
N PRO A 142 -9.36 -1.82 -12.59
CA PRO A 142 -9.29 -2.70 -13.77
C PRO A 142 -9.65 -1.99 -15.07
N ASP A 143 -10.50 -0.97 -15.04
CA ASP A 143 -10.89 -0.16 -16.20
C ASP A 143 -9.81 0.86 -16.58
N GLY A 144 -8.76 0.99 -15.77
CA GLY A 144 -7.62 1.86 -15.99
C GLY A 144 -7.78 3.28 -15.47
N ASP A 145 -8.79 3.57 -14.66
CA ASP A 145 -8.88 4.81 -13.90
C ASP A 145 -7.89 4.80 -12.72
N LEU A 146 -7.60 5.97 -12.20
CA LEU A 146 -6.72 6.13 -11.06
C LEU A 146 -7.52 6.21 -9.76
N LEU A 147 -7.00 5.55 -8.72
CA LEU A 147 -7.43 5.76 -7.34
C LEU A 147 -6.33 6.49 -6.61
N THR A 148 -6.65 7.52 -5.86
CA THR A 148 -5.69 8.20 -4.99
C THR A 148 -6.18 8.15 -3.56
N TRP A 149 -5.26 7.90 -2.63
CA TRP A 149 -5.51 8.08 -1.22
C TRP A 149 -4.72 9.27 -0.69
N SER A 150 -5.39 10.14 0.04
CA SER A 150 -4.78 11.27 0.72
C SER A 150 -5.00 11.16 2.22
N ALA A 151 -3.92 11.37 2.98
CA ALA A 151 -4.06 11.54 4.42
C ALA A 151 -4.92 12.77 4.68
N GLN A 152 -5.86 12.65 5.61
CA GLN A 152 -6.91 13.62 5.88
C GLN A 152 -6.42 15.09 5.86
N ASN A 153 -7.13 15.90 5.13
CA ASN A 153 -7.08 17.35 5.26
C ASN A 153 -8.22 17.81 6.19
N LYS A 154 -7.97 18.85 6.98
CA LYS A 154 -8.86 19.30 8.08
C LYS A 154 -10.31 19.58 7.70
N ASP A 155 -10.58 19.82 6.43
CA ASP A 155 -11.83 20.41 6.00
C ASP A 155 -12.65 19.57 4.99
N ASP A 156 -12.09 18.48 4.44
CA ASP A 156 -12.69 17.81 3.28
C ASP A 156 -12.77 16.29 3.44
N GLY A 157 -13.20 15.73 4.41
CA GLY A 157 -13.53 14.35 4.73
C GLY A 157 -13.31 13.19 3.74
N ALA A 158 -13.05 13.42 2.45
CA ALA A 158 -12.83 12.38 1.46
C ALA A 158 -11.36 12.03 1.32
N CYS A 159 -11.00 10.77 1.63
CA CYS A 159 -9.63 10.29 1.56
C CYS A 159 -9.30 9.63 0.22
N ILE A 160 -10.29 9.15 -0.53
CA ILE A 160 -10.10 8.42 -1.79
C ILE A 160 -10.83 9.16 -2.92
N MET A 161 -10.11 9.40 -4.02
CA MET A 161 -10.68 9.90 -5.25
C MET A 161 -10.46 8.90 -6.38
N ARG A 162 -11.50 8.67 -7.20
CA ARG A 162 -11.39 8.04 -8.50
C ARG A 162 -11.24 9.13 -9.55
N LEU A 163 -10.19 9.04 -10.36
CA LEU A 163 -9.84 10.03 -11.36
C LEU A 163 -9.76 9.37 -12.74
N ASP A 164 -10.25 10.07 -13.75
CA ASP A 164 -9.97 9.73 -15.13
C ASP A 164 -8.46 9.81 -15.41
N ALA A 165 -7.87 8.75 -15.93
CA ALA A 165 -6.41 8.64 -16.04
C ALA A 165 -5.81 9.59 -17.11
N ASP A 166 -6.59 9.97 -18.10
CA ASP A 166 -6.11 10.84 -19.18
C ASP A 166 -6.22 12.33 -18.83
N SER A 167 -7.27 12.72 -18.12
CA SER A 167 -7.53 14.12 -17.77
C SER A 167 -7.24 14.49 -16.32
N ALA A 168 -7.08 13.50 -15.44
CA ALA A 168 -7.05 13.63 -13.98
C ALA A 168 -8.31 14.32 -13.39
N LYS A 169 -9.41 14.32 -14.15
CA LYS A 169 -10.67 14.84 -13.63
C LYS A 169 -11.29 13.89 -12.63
N LEU A 170 -11.90 14.46 -11.62
CA LEU A 170 -12.64 13.72 -10.61
C LEU A 170 -13.83 13.00 -11.25
N ILE A 171 -13.91 11.68 -11.04
CA ILE A 171 -15.07 10.85 -11.39
C ILE A 171 -15.95 10.72 -10.18
N ASN A 172 -15.34 10.31 -9.03
CA ASN A 172 -16.04 10.10 -7.77
C ASN A 172 -15.10 10.25 -6.56
N GLU A 173 -15.70 10.51 -5.40
CA GLU A 173 -15.04 10.56 -4.11
C GLU A 173 -15.62 9.48 -3.20
N PHE A 174 -14.74 8.82 -2.46
CA PHE A 174 -15.09 7.73 -1.55
C PHE A 174 -14.40 7.92 -0.22
N TRP A 175 -14.90 7.25 0.80
CA TRP A 175 -14.23 7.12 2.08
C TRP A 175 -13.95 8.46 2.76
N SER A 176 -14.88 8.84 3.60
CA SER A 176 -14.69 9.91 4.57
C SER A 176 -14.35 9.25 5.91
N ASP A 177 -13.18 9.55 6.46
CA ASP A 177 -12.74 8.98 7.71
C ASP A 177 -12.19 10.05 8.65
N ASP A 178 -12.61 10.00 9.92
CA ASP A 178 -12.09 10.85 10.99
C ASP A 178 -10.74 10.33 11.53
N PHE A 179 -10.26 9.21 10.97
CA PHE A 179 -9.02 8.58 11.40
C PHE A 179 -7.81 9.22 10.75
N TRP A 180 -7.12 10.07 11.49
CA TRP A 180 -5.93 10.73 11.00
C TRP A 180 -4.67 9.88 11.23
N LEU A 181 -4.24 9.19 10.19
CA LEU A 181 -2.96 8.51 10.13
C LEU A 181 -1.90 9.43 9.54
N ASN A 182 -1.02 9.91 10.40
CA ASN A 182 0.18 10.67 9.98
C ASN A 182 1.30 9.73 9.50
N TRP A 183 0.98 8.50 9.19
CA TRP A 183 1.95 7.47 8.83
C TRP A 183 1.73 7.09 7.39
N ALA A 184 2.81 6.99 6.62
CA ALA A 184 2.75 6.47 5.27
C ALA A 184 2.28 5.01 5.30
N CYS A 185 0.97 4.83 5.27
CA CYS A 185 0.39 3.53 4.98
C CYS A 185 0.66 3.28 3.50
N ARG A 186 1.08 2.09 3.14
CA ARG A 186 1.48 1.76 1.78
C ARG A 186 0.80 0.48 1.35
N ASP A 187 0.62 0.35 0.03
CA ASP A 187 0.04 -0.82 -0.59
C ASP A 187 -1.39 -1.13 -0.11
N MET A 188 -2.21 -0.08 0.04
CA MET A 188 -3.62 -0.22 0.40
C MET A 188 -4.51 -0.56 -0.80
N PHE A 189 -4.07 -0.27 -2.03
CA PHE A 189 -4.81 -0.63 -3.24
C PHE A 189 -4.21 -1.85 -3.90
N TYR A 190 -5.06 -2.80 -4.28
CA TYR A 190 -4.67 -3.92 -5.12
C TYR A 190 -5.81 -4.36 -6.03
N SER A 191 -5.49 -5.15 -7.06
CA SER A 191 -6.49 -5.72 -7.99
C SER A 191 -6.45 -7.24 -7.95
N TYR A 192 -7.61 -7.85 -8.03
CA TYR A 192 -7.78 -9.30 -8.12
C TYR A 192 -9.03 -9.65 -8.93
N GLN A 193 -8.89 -10.54 -9.92
CA GLN A 193 -9.99 -11.01 -10.79
C GLN A 193 -10.85 -9.88 -11.39
N GLY A 194 -10.18 -8.84 -11.91
CA GLY A 194 -10.87 -7.72 -12.56
C GLY A 194 -11.60 -6.77 -11.60
N LYS A 195 -11.31 -6.84 -10.30
CA LYS A 195 -11.87 -5.95 -9.27
C LYS A 195 -10.75 -5.20 -8.58
N ALA A 196 -11.03 -3.98 -8.14
CA ALA A 196 -10.14 -3.18 -7.31
C ALA A 196 -10.53 -3.29 -5.84
N TYR A 197 -9.54 -3.36 -4.99
CA TYR A 197 -9.71 -3.46 -3.54
C TYR A 197 -8.97 -2.35 -2.83
N PHE A 198 -9.54 -1.93 -1.71
CA PHE A 198 -8.92 -1.02 -0.75
C PHE A 198 -8.81 -1.71 0.61
N ALA A 199 -7.60 -1.83 1.10
CA ALA A 199 -7.24 -2.46 2.36
C ALA A 199 -6.59 -1.42 3.28
N PRO A 200 -7.39 -0.60 3.99
CA PRO A 200 -6.84 0.46 4.83
C PRO A 200 -6.03 -0.14 5.98
N ALA A 201 -4.88 0.48 6.25
CA ALA A 201 -4.09 0.11 7.42
C ALA A 201 -4.91 0.27 8.71
N PHE A 202 -4.69 -0.61 9.67
CA PHE A 202 -5.40 -0.66 10.95
C PHE A 202 -6.86 -1.11 10.93
N TYR A 203 -7.45 -1.35 9.77
CA TYR A 203 -8.80 -1.88 9.65
C TYR A 203 -8.76 -3.39 9.41
N GLU A 204 -9.68 -4.09 10.03
CA GLU A 204 -9.88 -5.51 9.78
C GLU A 204 -10.65 -5.76 8.48
N GLU A 205 -11.42 -4.78 8.03
CA GLU A 205 -12.19 -4.82 6.81
C GLU A 205 -11.35 -4.48 5.59
N VAL A 206 -11.56 -5.25 4.52
CA VAL A 206 -11.06 -4.97 3.17
C VAL A 206 -12.25 -4.72 2.26
N TYR A 207 -12.16 -3.66 1.49
CA TYR A 207 -13.25 -3.15 0.68
C TYR A 207 -13.03 -3.42 -0.79
N GLU A 208 -14.09 -3.79 -1.50
CA GLU A 208 -14.14 -3.89 -2.96
C GLU A 208 -14.75 -2.62 -3.53
N LEU A 209 -14.12 -2.03 -4.54
CA LEU A 209 -14.66 -0.90 -5.28
C LEU A 209 -15.84 -1.38 -6.13
N THR A 210 -16.97 -0.72 -5.97
CA THR A 210 -18.15 -0.84 -6.84
C THR A 210 -18.18 0.32 -7.85
N SER A 211 -19.28 0.47 -8.61
CA SER A 211 -19.41 1.58 -9.56
C SER A 211 -19.34 2.95 -8.90
N ASP A 212 -19.84 3.10 -7.69
CA ASP A 212 -20.08 4.38 -7.02
C ASP A 212 -19.67 4.42 -5.54
N SER A 213 -19.23 3.29 -4.97
CA SER A 213 -18.82 3.21 -3.56
C SER A 213 -17.82 2.07 -3.31
N PHE A 214 -17.45 1.88 -2.04
CA PHE A 214 -16.79 0.67 -1.56
C PHE A 214 -17.74 -0.17 -0.73
N ARG A 215 -17.70 -1.50 -0.91
CA ARG A 215 -18.38 -2.45 -0.04
C ARG A 215 -17.37 -3.35 0.67
N VAL A 216 -17.69 -3.80 1.88
CA VAL A 216 -16.83 -4.78 2.57
C VAL A 216 -16.83 -6.08 1.76
N ALA A 217 -15.65 -6.51 1.33
CA ALA A 217 -15.44 -7.75 0.60
C ALA A 217 -15.16 -8.90 1.56
N TYR A 218 -14.29 -8.66 2.52
CA TYR A 218 -13.98 -9.62 3.60
C TYR A 218 -13.45 -8.89 4.82
N ARG A 219 -13.43 -9.59 5.95
CA ARG A 219 -12.93 -9.06 7.21
C ARG A 219 -12.07 -10.09 7.93
N TRP A 220 -10.93 -9.64 8.43
CA TRP A 220 -10.14 -10.40 9.39
C TRP A 220 -10.82 -10.37 10.76
N ASP A 221 -11.04 -11.52 11.35
CA ASP A 221 -11.60 -11.64 12.71
C ASP A 221 -10.52 -12.28 13.60
N MET A 222 -9.78 -11.45 14.29
CA MET A 222 -8.70 -11.85 15.22
C MET A 222 -9.18 -11.92 16.67
N GLY A 223 -10.49 -11.73 16.88
CA GLY A 223 -11.10 -11.70 18.20
C GLY A 223 -10.43 -10.68 19.12
N GLU A 224 -10.07 -11.10 20.33
CA GLU A 224 -9.42 -10.22 21.32
C GLU A 224 -7.93 -9.98 21.05
N GLN A 225 -7.34 -10.64 20.05
CA GLN A 225 -5.92 -10.50 19.69
C GLN A 225 -5.62 -9.26 18.88
N ASN A 226 -6.63 -8.48 18.51
CA ASN A 226 -6.47 -7.20 17.86
C ASN A 226 -7.32 -6.12 18.54
N ILE A 227 -6.83 -4.89 18.42
CA ILE A 227 -7.57 -3.69 18.76
C ILE A 227 -8.02 -3.07 17.45
N ASN A 228 -9.32 -2.97 17.23
CA ASN A 228 -9.82 -2.23 16.09
C ASN A 228 -9.59 -0.73 16.31
N ILE A 229 -8.49 -0.22 15.79
CA ILE A 229 -8.10 1.19 15.92
C ILE A 229 -9.12 2.12 15.21
N ALA A 230 -9.88 1.60 14.24
CA ALA A 230 -10.95 2.34 13.59
C ALA A 230 -12.04 2.86 14.56
N GLN A 231 -12.12 2.30 15.75
CA GLN A 231 -13.02 2.80 16.81
C GLN A 231 -12.50 4.08 17.51
N TYR A 232 -11.26 4.47 17.22
CA TYR A 232 -10.62 5.66 17.80
C TYR A 232 -10.63 6.78 16.77
N HIS A 233 -11.26 7.88 17.11
CA HIS A 233 -11.33 9.08 16.27
C HIS A 233 -10.09 9.94 16.47
N PHE A 234 -9.00 9.65 15.74
CA PHE A 234 -7.80 10.48 15.73
C PHE A 234 -8.05 11.68 14.82
N ASN A 235 -8.72 12.69 15.30
CA ASN A 235 -8.90 13.93 14.55
C ASN A 235 -7.68 14.86 14.67
N SER A 236 -7.68 15.92 13.88
CA SER A 236 -6.60 16.92 13.88
C SER A 236 -6.59 17.82 15.12
N ASN A 237 -7.57 17.69 16.03
CA ASN A 237 -7.60 18.45 17.27
C ASN A 237 -6.52 17.91 18.23
N PRO A 238 -5.55 18.73 18.66
CA PRO A 238 -4.44 18.28 19.51
C PRO A 238 -4.89 17.69 20.86
N ASP A 239 -6.01 18.15 21.42
CA ASP A 239 -6.50 17.66 22.71
C ASP A 239 -7.16 16.28 22.56
N THR A 240 -7.99 16.09 21.53
CA THR A 240 -8.55 14.77 21.20
C THR A 240 -7.46 13.79 20.85
N ARG A 241 -6.45 14.20 20.08
CA ARG A 241 -5.30 13.36 19.72
C ARG A 241 -4.52 12.89 20.95
N ARG A 242 -4.26 13.76 21.91
CA ARG A 242 -3.57 13.38 23.16
C ARG A 242 -4.36 12.34 23.96
N GLU A 243 -5.67 12.49 24.03
CA GLU A 243 -6.54 11.55 24.71
C GLU A 243 -6.54 10.19 24.02
N GLU A 244 -6.64 10.15 22.69
CA GLU A 244 -6.60 8.90 21.92
C GLU A 244 -5.22 8.22 21.99
N ASP A 245 -4.12 8.99 21.94
CA ASP A 245 -2.77 8.48 22.17
C ASP A 245 -2.62 7.87 23.58
N ARG A 246 -3.23 8.49 24.59
CA ARG A 246 -3.25 7.97 25.96
C ARG A 246 -4.00 6.63 26.02
N ARG A 247 -5.20 6.56 25.44
CA ARG A 247 -5.99 5.33 25.38
C ARG A 247 -5.26 4.21 24.65
N LEU A 248 -4.63 4.52 23.51
CA LEU A 248 -3.84 3.55 22.77
C LEU A 248 -2.67 3.01 23.60
N ASN A 249 -1.99 3.86 24.36
CA ASN A 249 -0.93 3.45 25.26
C ASN A 249 -1.44 2.57 26.41
N GLU A 250 -2.61 2.89 26.99
CA GLU A 250 -3.25 2.04 28.00
C GLU A 250 -3.57 0.65 27.43
N TYR A 251 -4.07 0.56 26.20
CA TYR A 251 -4.26 -0.74 25.54
C TYR A 251 -2.96 -1.52 25.34
N ARG A 252 -1.87 -0.82 24.98
CA ARG A 252 -0.55 -1.47 24.86
C ARG A 252 -0.09 -2.08 26.18
N GLU A 253 -0.37 -1.42 27.29
CA GLU A 253 -0.03 -1.92 28.64
C GLU A 253 -0.87 -3.14 29.04
N THR A 254 -2.08 -3.29 28.50
CA THR A 254 -2.91 -4.49 28.73
C THR A 254 -2.43 -5.72 27.96
N GLY A 255 -1.42 -5.60 27.12
CA GLY A 255 -0.92 -6.68 26.26
C GLY A 255 -1.82 -6.97 25.04
N LYS A 256 -2.90 -6.22 24.84
CA LYS A 256 -3.65 -6.24 23.59
C LYS A 256 -2.81 -5.61 22.48
N ILE A 257 -2.72 -6.26 21.34
CA ILE A 257 -1.86 -5.86 20.23
C ILE A 257 -2.69 -5.11 19.20
N ALA A 258 -2.25 -3.91 18.84
CA ALA A 258 -2.77 -3.22 17.66
C ALA A 258 -1.93 -3.62 16.44
N PHE A 259 -2.58 -4.13 15.42
CA PHE A 259 -1.91 -4.51 14.17
C PHE A 259 -2.11 -3.44 13.11
N ASN A 260 -0.99 -3.07 12.50
CA ASN A 260 -1.00 -2.34 11.25
C ASN A 260 -0.83 -3.35 10.12
N PHE A 261 -1.79 -3.38 9.21
CA PHE A 261 -1.72 -4.16 7.98
C PHE A 261 -0.87 -3.39 6.97
N THR A 262 0.38 -3.79 6.79
CA THR A 262 1.32 -3.10 5.92
C THR A 262 1.17 -3.48 4.46
N ASN A 263 0.77 -4.71 4.20
CA ASN A 263 0.51 -5.23 2.86
C ASN A 263 -0.66 -6.21 2.94
N GLN A 264 -1.60 -6.12 2.01
CA GLN A 264 -2.70 -7.07 1.90
C GLN A 264 -2.92 -7.43 0.44
N TYR A 265 -3.11 -8.72 0.19
CA TYR A 265 -3.36 -9.26 -1.14
C TYR A 265 -4.21 -10.52 -1.07
N GLN A 266 -4.71 -10.95 -2.21
CA GLN A 266 -5.32 -12.26 -2.34
C GLN A 266 -5.01 -12.91 -3.69
N ASN A 267 -5.08 -14.22 -3.72
CA ASN A 267 -5.05 -15.00 -4.95
C ASN A 267 -6.13 -16.10 -4.90
N GLY A 268 -6.13 -17.02 -5.85
CA GLY A 268 -7.13 -18.11 -5.90
C GLY A 268 -7.07 -19.07 -4.71
N LYS A 269 -6.00 -19.07 -3.92
CA LYS A 269 -5.78 -20.01 -2.80
C LYS A 269 -5.80 -19.36 -1.44
N TYR A 270 -5.31 -18.12 -1.32
CA TYR A 270 -5.05 -17.45 -0.05
C TYR A 270 -5.56 -16.02 -0.02
N TYR A 271 -5.98 -15.57 1.16
CA TYR A 271 -5.87 -14.20 1.60
C TYR A 271 -4.56 -14.04 2.34
N TYR A 272 -3.88 -12.93 2.13
CA TYR A 272 -2.59 -12.60 2.73
C TYR A 272 -2.63 -11.23 3.39
N ALA A 273 -2.02 -11.13 4.55
CA ALA A 273 -1.69 -9.86 5.19
C ALA A 273 -0.30 -9.92 5.81
N GLN A 274 0.45 -8.84 5.69
CA GLN A 274 1.62 -8.61 6.51
C GLN A 274 1.24 -7.69 7.66
N LEU A 275 1.54 -8.11 8.87
CA LEU A 275 1.18 -7.40 10.07
C LEU A 275 2.41 -6.79 10.73
N LEU A 276 2.31 -5.52 11.14
CA LEU A 276 3.29 -4.85 11.97
C LEU A 276 2.72 -4.67 13.37
N SER A 277 3.29 -5.37 14.34
CA SER A 277 2.90 -5.23 15.74
C SER A 277 3.41 -3.90 16.32
N LEU A 278 2.50 -3.12 16.90
CA LEU A 278 2.80 -1.86 17.58
C LEU A 278 3.07 -2.04 19.09
N ALA A 279 2.80 -3.24 19.64
CA ALA A 279 2.75 -3.47 21.08
C ALA A 279 4.12 -3.69 21.72
N SER A 280 5.14 -4.03 20.97
CA SER A 280 6.42 -4.44 21.59
C SER A 280 7.50 -3.38 21.44
N LYS A 281 7.80 -2.64 22.50
CA LYS A 281 9.12 -2.03 22.64
C LYS A 281 10.13 -3.12 23.05
N PRO A 282 11.32 -3.22 22.45
CA PRO A 282 11.97 -2.23 21.58
C PRO A 282 11.99 -2.58 20.08
N LYS A 283 11.32 -3.60 19.60
CA LYS A 283 11.42 -4.04 18.21
C LYS A 283 10.05 -4.17 17.55
N TRP A 284 9.87 -3.44 16.46
CA TRP A 284 8.80 -3.67 15.51
C TRP A 284 8.91 -5.09 14.95
N LYS A 285 7.82 -5.85 15.00
CA LYS A 285 7.79 -7.21 14.50
C LYS A 285 6.87 -7.27 13.28
N TYR A 286 7.44 -7.66 12.15
CA TYR A 286 6.67 -7.99 10.96
C TYR A 286 6.37 -9.48 10.96
N THR A 287 5.12 -9.84 10.75
CA THR A 287 4.66 -11.22 10.66
C THR A 287 3.79 -11.40 9.43
N ASN A 288 3.81 -12.59 8.87
CA ASN A 288 2.99 -12.97 7.73
C ASN A 288 1.78 -13.74 8.21
N LEU A 289 0.63 -13.43 7.64
CA LEU A 289 -0.63 -14.08 7.90
C LEU A 289 -1.22 -14.57 6.57
N PHE A 290 -1.35 -15.89 6.42
CA PHE A 290 -2.04 -16.51 5.30
C PHE A 290 -3.30 -17.22 5.80
N TYR A 291 -4.41 -16.95 5.14
CA TYR A 291 -5.67 -17.67 5.34
C TYR A 291 -6.01 -18.44 4.08
N ARG A 292 -6.07 -19.77 4.17
CA ARG A 292 -6.33 -20.63 3.01
C ARG A 292 -7.82 -20.71 2.71
N LYS A 293 -8.23 -20.27 1.51
CA LYS A 293 -9.64 -20.14 1.12
C LYS A 293 -10.43 -21.45 1.15
N LYS A 294 -9.79 -22.57 0.80
CA LYS A 294 -10.50 -23.85 0.65
C LYS A 294 -11.00 -24.46 1.95
N ASP A 295 -10.35 -24.18 3.09
CA ASP A 295 -10.60 -24.86 4.36
C ASP A 295 -10.41 -23.97 5.60
N GLY A 296 -10.10 -22.68 5.42
CA GLY A 296 -9.91 -21.75 6.51
C GLY A 296 -8.64 -21.95 7.34
N ALA A 297 -7.68 -22.75 6.85
CA ALA A 297 -6.43 -22.95 7.56
C ALA A 297 -5.62 -21.64 7.63
N VAL A 298 -5.11 -21.35 8.83
CA VAL A 298 -4.36 -20.14 9.13
C VAL A 298 -2.90 -20.46 9.32
N PHE A 299 -2.03 -19.64 8.71
CA PHE A 299 -0.57 -19.72 8.88
C PHE A 299 -0.08 -18.34 9.29
N TYR A 300 0.51 -18.28 10.49
CA TYR A 300 1.03 -17.05 11.08
C TYR A 300 2.48 -17.25 11.48
N PHE A 301 3.41 -16.47 10.92
CA PHE A 301 4.84 -16.67 11.14
C PHE A 301 5.67 -15.43 10.82
N GLU A 302 6.82 -15.28 11.46
CA GLU A 302 7.81 -14.24 11.14
C GLU A 302 8.75 -14.67 10.02
N LYS A 303 9.23 -15.92 10.10
CA LYS A 303 10.18 -16.53 9.16
C LYS A 303 9.78 -17.96 8.87
N THR A 304 10.11 -18.43 7.68
CA THR A 304 10.03 -19.84 7.36
C THR A 304 11.10 -20.66 8.08
N ARG A 305 11.03 -21.98 8.03
CA ARG A 305 12.05 -22.90 8.61
C ARG A 305 13.43 -22.65 8.02
N GLU A 306 13.49 -22.22 6.75
CA GLU A 306 14.73 -21.86 6.07
C GLU A 306 15.25 -20.47 6.48
N GLY A 307 14.55 -19.76 7.36
CA GLY A 307 14.93 -18.43 7.85
C GLY A 307 14.56 -17.29 6.90
N ILE A 308 13.78 -17.56 5.85
CA ILE A 308 13.36 -16.55 4.86
C ILE A 308 12.17 -15.76 5.41
N ARG A 309 12.23 -14.45 5.26
CA ARG A 309 11.10 -13.53 5.44
C ARG A 309 10.41 -13.34 4.10
N ILE A 310 9.11 -13.52 4.08
CA ILE A 310 8.30 -13.35 2.88
C ILE A 310 7.83 -11.90 2.80
#